data_2c2fbd1f8d2a45e59eb29198edd91ce1
#
_entry.id   2c2fbd1f8d2a45e59eb29198edd91ce1
#
_cell.length_a   1.000
_cell.length_b   1.000
_cell.length_c   1.000
_cell.angle_alpha   90.00
_cell.angle_beta   90.00
_cell.angle_gamma   90.00
#
_symmetry.space_group_name_H-M   'P 1'
#
loop_
_entity.id
_entity.type
_entity.pdbx_description
1 polymer ?
#
loop_
_entity_poly.entity_id
_entity_poly.type
_entity_poly.pdbx_seq_one_letter_code
_entity_poly.pdbx_strand_id
1 'polypeptide(L)' 'MKDRAEAFILQAKSGQWMVEVWQDGTPVQCVAGLATEMDAVEAASDLASDYDGLEFVITQGKERP' A
#
# COMPACT_ATOMS: atom_id res chain seq x y z
N MET A 1 1.32 23.02 0.86
CA MET A 1 1.27 21.81 0.08
C MET A 1 0.75 20.64 0.91
N LYS A 2 -0.11 19.84 0.34
CA LYS A 2 -0.71 18.73 1.05
C LYS A 2 0.10 17.47 0.82
N ASP A 3 0.47 16.82 1.90
CA ASP A 3 1.17 15.55 1.81
C ASP A 3 0.16 14.42 1.84
N ARG A 4 0.37 13.45 0.97
CA ARG A 4 -0.55 12.36 0.81
C ARG A 4 0.24 11.10 0.49
N ALA A 5 -0.14 10.00 1.11
CA ALA A 5 0.40 8.70 0.84
C ALA A 5 -0.70 7.79 0.32
N GLU A 6 -0.36 6.89 -0.58
CA GLU A 6 -1.32 6.00 -1.18
C GLU A 6 -0.75 4.58 -1.15
N ALA A 7 -1.52 3.65 -0.60
CA ALA A 7 -1.13 2.25 -0.52
C ALA A 7 -1.89 1.48 -1.59
N PHE A 8 -1.16 0.79 -2.46
CA PHE A 8 -1.74 -0.03 -3.51
C PHE A 8 -1.64 -1.48 -3.13
N ILE A 9 -2.77 -2.18 -3.12
CA ILE A 9 -2.81 -3.60 -2.80
C ILE A 9 -2.80 -4.35 -4.12
N LEU A 10 -1.73 -5.12 -4.35
CA LEU A 10 -1.47 -5.77 -5.61
C LEU A 10 -1.26 -7.26 -5.40
N GLN A 11 -1.56 -8.04 -6.44
CA GLN A 11 -1.30 -9.46 -6.42
C GLN A 11 -0.21 -9.78 -7.44
N ALA A 12 0.82 -10.47 -6.97
CA ALA A 12 1.92 -10.89 -7.84
C ALA A 12 1.48 -12.09 -8.68
N LYS A 13 2.24 -12.37 -9.73
CA LYS A 13 1.95 -13.51 -10.58
C LYS A 13 2.00 -14.83 -9.82
N SER A 14 2.80 -14.89 -8.77
CA SER A 14 2.88 -16.09 -7.94
C SER A 14 1.63 -16.34 -7.11
N GLY A 15 0.72 -15.38 -7.06
CA GLY A 15 -0.48 -15.46 -6.23
C GLY A 15 -0.34 -14.79 -4.89
N GLN A 16 0.87 -14.42 -4.51
CA GLN A 16 1.08 -13.72 -3.26
C GLN A 16 0.67 -12.26 -3.39
N TRP A 17 0.34 -11.66 -2.27
CA TRP A 17 -0.13 -10.28 -2.24
C TRP A 17 0.96 -9.37 -1.73
N MET A 18 0.86 -8.10 -2.08
CA MET A 18 1.84 -7.10 -1.69
C MET A 18 1.17 -5.76 -1.54
N VAL A 19 1.83 -4.88 -0.80
CA VAL A 19 1.39 -3.51 -0.62
C VAL A 19 2.54 -2.61 -1.02
N GLU A 20 2.27 -1.64 -1.90
CA GLU A 20 3.24 -0.61 -2.25
C GLU A 20 2.71 0.72 -1.77
N VAL A 21 3.52 1.44 -1.02
CA VAL A 21 3.14 2.78 -0.57
C VAL A 21 3.87 3.80 -1.43
N TRP A 22 3.10 4.71 -2.00
CA TRP A 22 3.59 5.76 -2.86
C TRP A 22 3.31 7.10 -2.21
N GLN A 23 4.24 8.00 -2.31
CA GLN A 23 4.10 9.35 -1.79
C GLN A 23 4.58 10.32 -2.85
N ASP A 24 3.69 11.22 -3.28
CA ASP A 24 4.00 12.23 -4.30
C ASP A 24 4.55 11.59 -5.59
N GLY A 25 3.93 10.48 -6.00
CA GLY A 25 4.32 9.81 -7.24
C GLY A 25 5.59 8.98 -7.14
N THR A 26 6.10 8.77 -5.93
CA THR A 26 7.33 8.02 -5.72
C THR A 26 7.06 6.85 -4.78
N PRO A 27 7.49 5.62 -5.14
CA PRO A 27 7.34 4.49 -4.23
C PRO A 27 8.32 4.66 -3.06
N VAL A 28 7.79 4.55 -1.83
CA VAL A 28 8.59 4.76 -0.64
C VAL A 28 8.69 3.54 0.25
N GLN A 29 7.78 2.57 0.07
CA GLN A 29 7.78 1.39 0.94
C GLN A 29 7.04 0.26 0.24
N CYS A 30 7.46 -0.98 0.52
CA CYS A 30 6.83 -2.16 -0.07
C CYS A 30 6.85 -3.30 0.95
N VAL A 31 5.71 -3.98 1.07
CA VAL A 31 5.59 -5.21 1.85
C VAL A 31 5.11 -6.29 0.91
N ALA A 32 5.84 -7.40 0.83
CA ALA A 32 5.52 -8.47 -0.10
C ALA A 32 5.43 -9.81 0.63
N GLY A 33 5.02 -10.85 -0.10
CA GLY A 33 4.97 -12.19 0.45
C GLY A 33 3.77 -12.44 1.34
N LEU A 34 2.70 -11.67 1.16
CA LEU A 34 1.49 -11.84 1.96
C LEU A 34 0.60 -12.90 1.33
N ALA A 35 -0.02 -13.71 2.17
CA ALA A 35 -0.75 -14.89 1.70
C ALA A 35 -2.10 -14.55 1.08
N THR A 36 -2.79 -13.56 1.61
CA THR A 36 -4.15 -13.24 1.18
C THR A 36 -4.31 -11.74 1.01
N GLU A 37 -5.38 -11.38 0.31
CA GLU A 37 -5.72 -9.97 0.16
C GLU A 37 -6.01 -9.32 1.51
N MET A 38 -6.65 -10.05 2.40
CA MET A 38 -6.94 -9.53 3.73
C MET A 38 -5.66 -9.21 4.48
N ASP A 39 -4.66 -10.07 4.35
CA ASP A 39 -3.36 -9.80 4.98
C ASP A 39 -2.77 -8.51 4.43
N ALA A 40 -2.93 -8.27 3.15
CA ALA A 40 -2.43 -7.04 2.53
C ALA A 40 -3.17 -5.82 3.05
N VAL A 41 -4.49 -5.92 3.20
CA VAL A 41 -5.28 -4.82 3.74
C VAL A 41 -4.83 -4.49 5.17
N GLU A 42 -4.61 -5.53 5.97
CA GLU A 42 -4.15 -5.34 7.35
C GLU A 42 -2.77 -4.70 7.37
N ALA A 43 -1.88 -5.16 6.49
CA ALA A 43 -0.55 -4.57 6.41
C ALA A 43 -0.62 -3.09 6.03
N ALA A 44 -1.48 -2.75 5.07
CA ALA A 44 -1.66 -1.37 4.67
C ALA A 44 -2.18 -0.52 5.81
N SER A 45 -3.12 -1.06 6.58
CA SER A 45 -3.68 -0.34 7.73
C SER A 45 -2.62 -0.10 8.80
N ASP A 46 -1.76 -1.10 9.02
CA ASP A 46 -0.67 -0.95 9.98
C ASP A 46 0.32 0.10 9.51
N LEU A 47 0.61 0.13 8.22
CA LEU A 47 1.53 1.11 7.67
C LEU A 47 1.01 2.54 7.82
N ALA A 48 -0.31 2.70 7.86
CA ALA A 48 -0.88 4.03 7.95
C ALA A 48 -0.38 4.78 9.18
N SER A 49 -0.07 4.08 10.26
CA SER A 49 0.40 4.72 11.48
C SER A 49 1.79 5.34 11.30
N ASP A 50 2.56 4.88 10.31
CA ASP A 50 3.87 5.44 10.02
C ASP A 50 3.78 6.75 9.25
N TYR A 51 2.59 7.09 8.78
CA TYR A 51 2.35 8.29 7.98
C TYR A 51 1.42 9.23 8.71
N ASP A 52 1.63 9.34 10.00
CA ASP A 52 0.81 10.17 10.87
C ASP A 52 0.87 11.62 10.41
N GLY A 53 -0.27 12.26 10.34
CA GLY A 53 -0.35 13.63 9.87
C GLY A 53 -0.54 13.77 8.37
N LEU A 54 -0.49 12.65 7.63
CA LEU A 54 -0.73 12.65 6.19
C LEU A 54 -2.07 12.01 5.89
N GLU A 55 -2.62 12.36 4.74
CA GLU A 55 -3.76 11.64 4.22
C GLU A 55 -3.27 10.30 3.69
N PHE A 56 -3.84 9.19 4.16
CA PHE A 56 -3.42 7.86 3.77
C PHE A 56 -4.59 7.14 3.11
N VAL A 57 -4.44 6.82 1.83
CA VAL A 57 -5.51 6.22 1.03
C VAL A 57 -5.10 4.80 0.68
N ILE A 58 -6.01 3.83 0.87
CA ILE A 58 -5.76 2.44 0.52
C ILE A 58 -6.58 2.12 -0.72
N THR A 59 -5.90 1.67 -1.77
CA THR A 59 -6.53 1.39 -3.06
C THR A 59 -6.37 -0.09 -3.38
N GLN A 60 -7.48 -0.76 -3.66
CA GLN A 60 -7.49 -2.17 -4.00
C GLN A 60 -7.89 -2.37 -5.45
N GLY A 61 -7.31 -3.40 -6.07
CA GLY A 61 -7.73 -3.82 -7.39
C GLY A 61 -7.33 -2.89 -8.51
N LYS A 62 -6.40 -1.98 -8.25
CA LYS A 62 -5.91 -1.07 -9.26
C LYS A 62 -4.42 -1.22 -9.43
N GLU A 63 -3.96 -0.92 -10.63
CA GLU A 63 -2.53 -0.91 -10.88
C GLU A 63 -1.92 0.36 -10.30
N ARG A 64 -0.63 0.25 -9.97
CA ARG A 64 0.10 1.40 -9.49
C ARG A 64 0.28 2.42 -10.61
N PRO A 65 0.55 3.64 -10.22
CA PRO A 65 0.72 4.73 -11.20
C PRO A 65 1.88 4.49 -12.16
#